data_ac0b39aefb4c39b2f339008757b8b176
#
_entry.id   ac0b39aefb4c39b2f339008757b8b176
#
_cell.length_a   1.000
_cell.length_b   1.000
_cell.length_c   1.000
_cell.angle_alpha   90.00
_cell.angle_beta   90.00
_cell.angle_gamma   90.00
#
_symmetry.space_group_name_H-M   'P 1'
#
loop_
_entity.id
_entity.type
_entity.pdbx_description
1 polymer ?
#
loop_
_entity_poly.entity_id
_entity_poly.type
_entity_poly.pdbx_seq_one_letter_code
_entity_poly.pdbx_strand_id
1 'polypeptide(L)'
;METRQLEYFVAVAEELSFTRAAQRLYAVQSTVSAAIRSLETELRTTLFDRSTRRVALSAAGAVFLPEAKAALEAVQRARAVLQEATEGLRGTIRIGTLSSIWELDLPTLLGAFHRRYPLVDIHVTVSVSGSSGLADDVRHGRLDVALLGLPESELTGLRTTALDSRPFVALLPADHHLAGRREVTLADLAGEQFVDTARGYANRLAVDRAFDALGTPRRIVVEVADVQTVPDYVRAGLGIAVIPNHGLGADTATVAVPLAGNPLSCVFSIATSADKPPSRPVRTLLDLIAEDRPAAAG
;
A
#
# COMPACT_ATOMS: atom_id res chain seq x y z
N MET A 1 28.89 6.92 -17.55
CA MET A 1 27.73 6.11 -17.06
C MET A 1 26.58 6.29 -18.03
N GLU A 2 26.18 5.23 -18.72
CA GLU A 2 25.12 5.24 -19.72
C GLU A 2 23.85 4.61 -19.21
N THR A 3 22.69 5.06 -19.70
CA THR A 3 21.37 4.51 -19.32
C THR A 3 21.33 2.99 -19.51
N ARG A 4 21.93 2.47 -20.58
CA ARG A 4 21.96 1.04 -20.87
C ARG A 4 22.75 0.24 -19.83
N GLN A 5 23.83 0.80 -19.28
CA GLN A 5 24.60 0.18 -18.20
C GLN A 5 23.76 0.08 -16.91
N LEU A 6 22.98 1.12 -16.59
CA LEU A 6 22.06 1.11 -15.47
C LEU A 6 20.92 0.07 -15.65
N GLU A 7 20.35 -0.04 -16.87
CA GLU A 7 19.35 -1.08 -17.18
C GLU A 7 19.92 -2.49 -16.93
N TYR A 8 21.11 -2.75 -17.40
CA TYR A 8 21.78 -4.04 -17.17
C TYR A 8 22.07 -4.28 -15.70
N PHE A 9 22.56 -3.27 -14.98
CA PHE A 9 22.83 -3.39 -13.55
C PHE A 9 21.56 -3.72 -12.76
N VAL A 10 20.47 -2.99 -12.97
CA VAL A 10 19.18 -3.21 -12.28
C VAL A 10 18.64 -4.61 -12.61
N ALA A 11 18.67 -5.03 -13.88
CA ALA A 11 18.20 -6.35 -14.26
C ALA A 11 19.02 -7.48 -13.61
N VAL A 12 20.36 -7.36 -13.56
CA VAL A 12 21.19 -8.37 -12.88
C VAL A 12 20.95 -8.37 -11.37
N ALA A 13 20.72 -7.21 -10.76
CA ALA A 13 20.42 -7.07 -9.34
C ALA A 13 19.09 -7.73 -8.95
N GLU A 14 18.06 -7.61 -9.80
CA GLU A 14 16.75 -8.21 -9.58
C GLU A 14 16.74 -9.72 -9.84
N GLU A 15 17.42 -10.16 -10.90
CA GLU A 15 17.49 -11.58 -11.28
C GLU A 15 18.52 -12.38 -10.47
N LEU A 16 19.48 -11.72 -9.84
CA LEU A 16 20.67 -12.34 -9.25
C LEU A 16 21.34 -13.35 -10.21
N SER A 17 21.30 -13.03 -11.52
CA SER A 17 21.79 -13.90 -12.61
C SER A 17 22.03 -13.09 -13.87
N PHE A 18 23.26 -13.11 -14.36
CA PHE A 18 23.63 -12.47 -15.64
C PHE A 18 22.89 -13.09 -16.83
N THR A 19 22.66 -14.40 -16.80
CA THR A 19 21.97 -15.10 -17.90
C THR A 19 20.50 -14.75 -17.95
N ARG A 20 19.78 -14.77 -16.80
CA ARG A 20 18.36 -14.40 -16.74
C ARG A 20 18.17 -12.91 -17.06
N ALA A 21 19.03 -12.04 -16.55
CA ALA A 21 19.00 -10.62 -16.89
C ALA A 21 19.18 -10.37 -18.40
N ALA A 22 20.12 -11.09 -19.03
CA ALA A 22 20.35 -10.99 -20.47
C ALA A 22 19.10 -11.46 -21.26
N GLN A 23 18.49 -12.58 -20.87
CA GLN A 23 17.26 -13.08 -21.48
C GLN A 23 16.12 -12.08 -21.34
N ARG A 24 15.92 -11.52 -20.14
CA ARG A 24 14.89 -10.49 -19.87
C ARG A 24 15.05 -9.25 -20.74
N LEU A 25 16.30 -8.85 -21.03
CA LEU A 25 16.62 -7.64 -21.80
C LEU A 25 16.91 -7.93 -23.29
N TYR A 26 16.65 -9.15 -23.76
CA TYR A 26 16.91 -9.59 -25.13
C TYR A 26 18.34 -9.29 -25.58
N ALA A 27 19.31 -9.51 -24.68
CA ALA A 27 20.73 -9.25 -24.90
C ALA A 27 21.57 -10.53 -24.77
N VAL A 28 22.80 -10.49 -25.25
CA VAL A 28 23.77 -11.58 -25.05
C VAL A 28 24.42 -11.41 -23.67
N GLN A 29 24.58 -12.51 -22.93
CA GLN A 29 25.13 -12.48 -21.56
C GLN A 29 26.53 -11.81 -21.50
N SER A 30 27.37 -12.01 -22.50
CA SER A 30 28.68 -11.35 -22.57
C SER A 30 28.59 -9.82 -22.66
N THR A 31 27.58 -9.30 -23.38
CA THR A 31 27.29 -7.85 -23.48
C THR A 31 26.91 -7.29 -22.11
N VAL A 32 25.99 -7.95 -21.41
CA VAL A 32 25.59 -7.55 -20.06
C VAL A 32 26.78 -7.55 -19.12
N SER A 33 27.60 -8.63 -19.14
CA SER A 33 28.78 -8.75 -18.28
C SER A 33 29.87 -7.69 -18.60
N ALA A 34 30.05 -7.35 -19.87
CA ALA A 34 30.98 -6.30 -20.29
C ALA A 34 30.53 -4.92 -19.84
N ALA A 35 29.23 -4.61 -20.01
CA ALA A 35 28.65 -3.33 -19.61
C ALA A 35 28.73 -3.12 -18.09
N ILE A 36 28.46 -4.17 -17.28
CA ILE A 36 28.61 -4.10 -15.82
C ILE A 36 30.07 -3.86 -15.43
N ARG A 37 31.03 -4.56 -16.05
CA ARG A 37 32.46 -4.31 -15.79
C ARG A 37 32.90 -2.90 -16.14
N SER A 38 32.40 -2.36 -17.25
CA SER A 38 32.67 -0.98 -17.64
C SER A 38 32.08 0.00 -16.61
N LEU A 39 30.87 -0.23 -16.12
CA LEU A 39 30.25 0.56 -15.07
C LEU A 39 31.05 0.49 -13.75
N GLU A 40 31.44 -0.70 -13.31
CA GLU A 40 32.27 -0.92 -12.12
C GLU A 40 33.64 -0.20 -12.23
N THR A 41 34.24 -0.22 -13.42
CA THR A 41 35.49 0.49 -13.69
C THR A 41 35.32 2.00 -13.61
N GLU A 42 34.26 2.54 -14.20
CA GLU A 42 33.96 3.96 -14.17
C GLU A 42 33.69 4.45 -12.74
N LEU A 43 32.93 3.68 -11.97
CA LEU A 43 32.57 3.98 -10.57
C LEU A 43 33.71 3.62 -9.59
N ARG A 44 34.78 2.99 -10.07
CA ARG A 44 35.94 2.51 -9.28
C ARG A 44 35.51 1.66 -8.07
N THR A 45 34.48 0.85 -8.24
CA THR A 45 33.96 -0.03 -7.20
C THR A 45 33.31 -1.26 -7.82
N THR A 46 33.23 -2.36 -7.07
CA THR A 46 32.51 -3.56 -7.48
C THR A 46 31.07 -3.48 -7.02
N LEU A 47 30.13 -3.74 -7.92
CA LEU A 47 28.70 -3.72 -7.64
C LEU A 47 28.14 -5.12 -7.34
N PHE A 48 28.83 -6.16 -7.80
CA PHE A 48 28.45 -7.56 -7.58
C PHE A 48 29.59 -8.38 -6.99
N ASP A 49 29.28 -9.15 -5.97
CA ASP A 49 30.13 -10.20 -5.47
C ASP A 49 30.00 -11.43 -6.38
N ARG A 50 31.08 -11.76 -7.09
CA ARG A 50 31.13 -12.86 -8.04
C ARG A 50 31.83 -14.05 -7.38
N SER A 51 31.11 -14.88 -6.66
CA SER A 51 31.58 -16.19 -6.31
C SER A 51 31.22 -17.20 -7.39
N THR A 52 32.00 -18.29 -7.51
CA THR A 52 31.77 -19.37 -8.49
C THR A 52 30.41 -20.06 -8.32
N ARG A 53 29.64 -19.74 -7.27
CA ARG A 53 28.38 -20.39 -6.95
C ARG A 53 27.16 -19.45 -6.92
N ARG A 54 27.33 -18.13 -6.74
CA ARG A 54 26.21 -17.18 -6.64
C ARG A 54 26.62 -15.77 -7.08
N VAL A 55 25.68 -15.06 -7.70
CA VAL A 55 25.75 -13.62 -7.94
C VAL A 55 24.98 -12.94 -6.81
N ALA A 56 25.60 -12.02 -6.09
CA ALA A 56 24.99 -11.21 -5.06
C ALA A 56 25.40 -9.76 -5.24
N LEU A 57 24.59 -8.83 -4.75
CA LEU A 57 25.01 -7.42 -4.67
C LEU A 57 26.10 -7.26 -3.63
N SER A 58 27.14 -6.50 -3.96
CA SER A 58 28.07 -5.98 -2.97
C SER A 58 27.41 -4.93 -2.08
N ALA A 59 28.06 -4.52 -0.99
CA ALA A 59 27.58 -3.41 -0.16
C ALA A 59 27.39 -2.12 -0.99
N ALA A 60 28.32 -1.82 -1.90
CA ALA A 60 28.20 -0.70 -2.83
C ALA A 60 27.05 -0.89 -3.83
N GLY A 61 26.86 -2.10 -4.36
CA GLY A 61 25.76 -2.42 -5.26
C GLY A 61 24.40 -2.26 -4.58
N ALA A 62 24.26 -2.65 -3.31
CA ALA A 62 23.03 -2.48 -2.54
C ALA A 62 22.66 -1.00 -2.34
N VAL A 63 23.66 -0.14 -2.05
CA VAL A 63 23.46 1.32 -1.93
C VAL A 63 23.19 1.95 -3.29
N PHE A 64 23.83 1.48 -4.37
CA PHE A 64 23.68 2.04 -5.71
C PHE A 64 22.37 1.64 -6.40
N LEU A 65 21.76 0.52 -6.05
CA LEU A 65 20.54 0.02 -6.70
C LEU A 65 19.36 0.99 -6.67
N PRO A 66 18.99 1.61 -5.54
CA PRO A 66 17.91 2.60 -5.52
C PRO A 66 18.23 3.82 -6.38
N GLU A 67 19.46 4.29 -6.39
CA GLU A 67 19.88 5.45 -7.18
C GLU A 67 19.88 5.15 -8.70
N ALA A 68 20.32 3.96 -9.08
CA ALA A 68 20.24 3.50 -10.47
C ALA A 68 18.82 3.41 -10.98
N LYS A 69 17.90 2.90 -10.15
CA LYS A 69 16.44 2.89 -10.47
C LYS A 69 15.89 4.30 -10.61
N ALA A 70 16.22 5.20 -9.68
CA ALA A 70 15.78 6.59 -9.72
C ALA A 70 16.28 7.33 -10.98
N ALA A 71 17.54 7.09 -11.39
CA ALA A 71 18.09 7.66 -12.62
C ALA A 71 17.38 7.15 -13.88
N LEU A 72 17.09 5.85 -13.97
CA LEU A 72 16.31 5.27 -15.07
C LEU A 72 14.90 5.86 -15.14
N GLU A 73 14.24 5.98 -14.02
CA GLU A 73 12.92 6.63 -13.94
C GLU A 73 12.96 8.09 -14.40
N ALA A 74 14.03 8.84 -14.06
CA ALA A 74 14.19 10.23 -14.51
C ALA A 74 14.33 10.32 -16.04
N VAL A 75 15.10 9.41 -16.65
CA VAL A 75 15.22 9.33 -18.10
C VAL A 75 13.87 8.99 -18.76
N GLN A 76 13.13 8.03 -18.19
CA GLN A 76 11.80 7.68 -18.70
C GLN A 76 10.82 8.87 -18.57
N ARG A 77 10.83 9.60 -17.44
CA ARG A 77 10.03 10.81 -17.27
C ARG A 77 10.35 11.87 -18.34
N ALA A 78 11.63 12.12 -18.62
CA ALA A 78 12.04 13.09 -19.63
C ALA A 78 11.53 12.71 -21.02
N ARG A 79 11.60 11.43 -21.39
CA ARG A 79 11.04 10.93 -22.66
C ARG A 79 9.52 11.06 -22.72
N ALA A 80 8.83 10.72 -21.62
CA ALA A 80 7.37 10.81 -21.53
C ALA A 80 6.87 12.24 -21.75
N VAL A 81 7.53 13.26 -21.19
CA VAL A 81 7.17 14.67 -21.37
C VAL A 81 7.19 15.08 -22.83
N LEU A 82 8.19 14.64 -23.61
CA LEU A 82 8.30 14.95 -25.03
C LEU A 82 7.25 14.22 -25.86
N GLN A 83 6.99 12.96 -25.56
CA GLN A 83 5.97 12.16 -26.27
C GLN A 83 4.56 12.68 -26.01
N GLU A 84 4.26 13.15 -24.79
CA GLU A 84 2.96 13.75 -24.47
C GLU A 84 2.66 15.04 -25.21
N ALA A 85 3.68 15.86 -25.48
CA ALA A 85 3.50 17.08 -26.26
C ALA A 85 2.99 16.79 -27.67
N THR A 86 3.18 15.57 -28.19
CA THR A 86 2.82 15.13 -29.54
C THR A 86 1.70 14.12 -29.62
N GLU A 87 1.44 13.32 -28.57
CA GLU A 87 0.61 12.10 -28.68
C GLU A 87 -0.42 11.88 -27.55
N GLY A 88 -0.49 12.79 -26.54
CA GLY A 88 -1.39 12.68 -25.39
C GLY A 88 -0.79 11.94 -24.18
N LEU A 89 -1.55 11.93 -23.07
CA LEU A 89 -1.11 11.31 -21.80
C LEU A 89 -0.93 9.80 -21.94
N ARG A 90 0.27 9.30 -21.64
CA ARG A 90 0.65 7.88 -21.72
C ARG A 90 1.43 7.44 -20.48
N GLY A 91 1.52 6.15 -20.29
CA GLY A 91 2.32 5.52 -19.23
C GLY A 91 1.54 4.52 -18.42
N THR A 92 2.05 4.19 -17.25
CA THR A 92 1.46 3.18 -16.37
C THR A 92 1.22 3.78 -14.99
N ILE A 93 0.08 3.45 -14.38
CA ILE A 93 -0.25 3.75 -12.99
C ILE A 93 -0.40 2.42 -12.25
N ARG A 94 0.38 2.22 -11.18
CA ARG A 94 0.29 1.06 -10.31
C ARG A 94 -0.39 1.48 -9.01
N ILE A 95 -1.59 0.98 -8.80
CA ILE A 95 -2.44 1.32 -7.66
C ILE A 95 -2.52 0.12 -6.72
N GLY A 96 -2.19 0.34 -5.46
CA GLY A 96 -2.41 -0.63 -4.40
C GLY A 96 -3.69 -0.32 -3.61
N THR A 97 -4.44 -1.35 -3.29
CA THR A 97 -5.70 -1.20 -2.57
C THR A 97 -5.91 -2.34 -1.58
N LEU A 98 -6.87 -2.18 -0.69
CA LEU A 98 -7.43 -3.25 0.12
C LEU A 98 -8.59 -3.91 -0.64
N SER A 99 -9.03 -5.11 -0.20
CA SER A 99 -10.15 -5.84 -0.80
C SER A 99 -11.45 -5.02 -0.84
N SER A 100 -11.60 -4.13 0.13
CA SER A 100 -12.79 -3.31 0.31
C SER A 100 -12.38 -1.88 0.60
N ILE A 101 -12.79 -0.99 -0.29
CA ILE A 101 -12.73 0.46 -0.13
C ILE A 101 -14.11 1.00 -0.40
N TRP A 102 -14.59 1.85 0.48
CA TRP A 102 -15.94 2.39 0.37
C TRP A 102 -15.97 3.92 0.34
N GLU A 103 -14.87 4.58 0.67
CA GLU A 103 -14.73 6.03 0.60
C GLU A 103 -14.50 6.54 -0.82
N LEU A 104 -14.27 5.63 -1.77
CA LEU A 104 -14.00 5.95 -3.16
C LEU A 104 -14.54 4.84 -4.06
N ASP A 105 -15.44 5.18 -4.99
CA ASP A 105 -15.82 4.27 -6.07
C ASP A 105 -14.69 4.20 -7.10
N LEU A 106 -13.64 3.45 -6.72
CA LEU A 106 -12.44 3.31 -7.53
C LEU A 106 -12.73 2.81 -8.96
N PRO A 107 -13.60 1.80 -9.18
CA PRO A 107 -13.95 1.36 -10.53
C PRO A 107 -14.55 2.45 -11.40
N THR A 108 -15.53 3.21 -10.89
CA THR A 108 -16.17 4.30 -11.63
C THR A 108 -15.18 5.41 -11.97
N LEU A 109 -14.35 5.80 -11.00
CA LEU A 109 -13.29 6.80 -11.17
C LEU A 109 -12.27 6.36 -12.23
N LEU A 110 -11.74 5.15 -12.14
CA LEU A 110 -10.76 4.63 -13.10
C LEU A 110 -11.37 4.47 -14.49
N GLY A 111 -12.67 4.13 -14.58
CA GLY A 111 -13.41 4.10 -15.83
C GLY A 111 -13.52 5.49 -16.47
N ALA A 112 -13.78 6.53 -15.69
CA ALA A 112 -13.79 7.92 -16.15
C ALA A 112 -12.39 8.37 -16.62
N PHE A 113 -11.37 8.06 -15.84
CA PHE A 113 -9.98 8.35 -16.17
C PHE A 113 -9.55 7.67 -17.47
N HIS A 114 -9.82 6.37 -17.64
CA HIS A 114 -9.44 5.61 -18.83
C HIS A 114 -10.15 6.12 -20.11
N ARG A 115 -11.43 6.49 -20.01
CA ARG A 115 -12.13 7.12 -21.16
C ARG A 115 -11.47 8.42 -21.62
N ARG A 116 -10.93 9.21 -20.67
CA ARG A 116 -10.27 10.48 -20.98
C ARG A 116 -8.81 10.29 -21.44
N TYR A 117 -8.15 9.24 -20.95
CA TYR A 117 -6.73 8.96 -21.19
C TYR A 117 -6.52 7.48 -21.56
N PRO A 118 -6.98 7.03 -22.75
CA PRO A 118 -7.01 5.61 -23.12
C PRO A 118 -5.62 4.99 -23.35
N LEU A 119 -4.57 5.80 -23.40
CA LEU A 119 -3.19 5.36 -23.58
C LEU A 119 -2.42 5.22 -22.25
N VAL A 120 -3.13 5.32 -21.12
CA VAL A 120 -2.56 5.06 -19.79
C VAL A 120 -2.99 3.66 -19.35
N ASP A 121 -1.99 2.80 -19.10
CA ASP A 121 -2.22 1.48 -18.50
C ASP A 121 -2.45 1.61 -17.00
N ILE A 122 -3.45 0.92 -16.48
CA ILE A 122 -3.80 0.94 -15.07
C ILE A 122 -3.68 -0.47 -14.50
N HIS A 123 -2.84 -0.64 -13.48
CA HIS A 123 -2.69 -1.88 -12.74
C HIS A 123 -3.18 -1.69 -11.32
N VAL A 124 -4.21 -2.45 -10.93
CA VAL A 124 -4.75 -2.45 -9.56
C VAL A 124 -4.36 -3.75 -8.88
N THR A 125 -3.74 -3.65 -7.72
CA THR A 125 -3.30 -4.80 -6.92
C THR A 125 -3.91 -4.73 -5.53
N VAL A 126 -4.53 -5.82 -5.08
CA VAL A 126 -5.02 -5.96 -3.71
C VAL A 126 -3.91 -6.49 -2.83
N SER A 127 -3.64 -5.79 -1.72
CA SER A 127 -2.60 -6.22 -0.77
C SER A 127 -3.12 -7.33 0.14
N VAL A 128 -2.34 -8.40 0.25
CA VAL A 128 -2.54 -9.46 1.25
C VAL A 128 -1.86 -9.14 2.58
N SER A 129 -1.00 -8.13 2.60
CA SER A 129 -0.27 -7.68 3.80
C SER A 129 -0.88 -6.40 4.40
N GLY A 130 -2.10 -6.05 4.00
CA GLY A 130 -2.84 -4.90 4.51
C GLY A 130 -2.20 -3.55 4.16
N SER A 131 -2.57 -2.52 4.92
CA SER A 131 -2.10 -1.15 4.73
C SER A 131 -0.59 -1.00 4.92
N SER A 132 0.03 -1.78 5.82
CA SER A 132 1.47 -1.75 6.04
C SER A 132 2.24 -2.22 4.80
N GLY A 133 1.77 -3.31 4.17
CA GLY A 133 2.35 -3.81 2.92
C GLY A 133 2.21 -2.80 1.77
N LEU A 134 1.05 -2.15 1.67
CA LEU A 134 0.83 -1.08 0.69
C LEU A 134 1.79 0.10 0.88
N ALA A 135 1.98 0.54 2.13
CA ALA A 135 2.91 1.61 2.47
C ALA A 135 4.35 1.26 2.06
N ASP A 136 4.79 0.03 2.33
CA ASP A 136 6.10 -0.46 1.94
C ASP A 136 6.27 -0.56 0.42
N ASP A 137 5.23 -0.96 -0.29
CA ASP A 137 5.26 -1.03 -1.76
C ASP A 137 5.38 0.36 -2.40
N VAL A 138 4.75 1.38 -1.82
CA VAL A 138 4.91 2.78 -2.27
C VAL A 138 6.31 3.30 -1.95
N ARG A 139 6.83 3.07 -0.73
CA ARG A 139 8.20 3.49 -0.34
C ARG A 139 9.26 2.90 -1.26
N HIS A 140 9.10 1.64 -1.65
CA HIS A 140 10.04 0.95 -2.54
C HIS A 140 9.75 1.14 -4.03
N GLY A 141 8.77 1.96 -4.41
CA GLY A 141 8.42 2.25 -5.81
C GLY A 141 7.81 1.06 -6.57
N ARG A 142 7.29 0.05 -5.87
CA ARG A 142 6.51 -1.04 -6.48
C ARG A 142 5.10 -0.59 -6.84
N LEU A 143 4.55 0.35 -6.08
CA LEU A 143 3.29 1.06 -6.34
C LEU A 143 3.56 2.55 -6.51
N ASP A 144 2.74 3.20 -7.32
CA ASP A 144 2.75 4.64 -7.52
C ASP A 144 1.77 5.34 -6.55
N VAL A 145 0.65 4.69 -6.29
CA VAL A 145 -0.43 5.17 -5.41
C VAL A 145 -0.90 4.01 -4.55
N ALA A 146 -1.20 4.27 -3.29
CA ALA A 146 -1.88 3.32 -2.42
C ALA A 146 -3.08 3.95 -1.71
N LEU A 147 -4.13 3.16 -1.57
CA LEU A 147 -5.31 3.46 -0.75
C LEU A 147 -5.17 2.69 0.56
N LEU A 148 -4.97 3.39 1.67
CA LEU A 148 -4.61 2.78 2.95
C LEU A 148 -5.16 3.58 4.14
N GLY A 149 -5.22 2.93 5.30
CA GLY A 149 -5.74 3.51 6.54
C GLY A 149 -4.73 3.37 7.69
N LEU A 150 -3.51 3.90 7.56
CA LEU A 150 -2.50 3.83 8.62
C LEU A 150 -2.54 5.04 9.55
N PRO A 151 -2.18 4.87 10.84
CA PRO A 151 -1.98 5.99 11.74
C PRO A 151 -0.77 6.82 11.30
N GLU A 152 -0.77 8.11 11.66
CA GLU A 152 0.27 9.08 11.25
C GLU A 152 1.70 8.62 11.54
N SER A 153 1.90 7.93 12.67
CA SER A 153 3.20 7.37 13.06
C SER A 153 3.79 6.36 12.06
N GLU A 154 2.96 5.77 11.19
CA GLU A 154 3.34 4.78 10.17
C GLU A 154 3.47 5.37 8.76
N LEU A 155 3.24 6.69 8.62
CA LEU A 155 3.21 7.36 7.31
C LEU A 155 4.57 7.97 6.90
N THR A 156 5.62 7.78 7.69
CA THR A 156 6.97 8.27 7.35
C THR A 156 7.40 7.81 5.95
N GLY A 157 7.94 8.72 5.14
CA GLY A 157 8.33 8.46 3.74
C GLY A 157 7.16 8.45 2.74
N LEU A 158 5.94 8.76 3.20
CA LEU A 158 4.75 8.90 2.36
C LEU A 158 4.21 10.33 2.40
N ARG A 159 3.64 10.75 1.28
CA ARG A 159 2.80 11.94 1.17
C ARG A 159 1.36 11.45 1.07
N THR A 160 0.52 11.86 2.02
CA THR A 160 -0.85 11.38 2.12
C THR A 160 -1.86 12.50 1.94
N THR A 161 -3.01 12.14 1.38
CA THR A 161 -4.22 12.97 1.35
C THR A 161 -5.34 12.18 1.99
N ALA A 162 -5.87 12.66 3.11
CA ALA A 162 -6.98 12.01 3.80
C ALA A 162 -8.23 12.03 2.92
N LEU A 163 -8.91 10.90 2.81
CA LEU A 163 -10.19 10.75 2.10
C LEU A 163 -11.37 10.80 3.05
N ASP A 164 -11.31 10.08 4.15
CA ASP A 164 -12.36 10.01 5.16
C ASP A 164 -11.76 9.64 6.53
N SER A 165 -12.54 9.86 7.57
CA SER A 165 -12.18 9.46 8.94
C SER A 165 -13.40 8.85 9.63
N ARG A 166 -13.23 7.64 10.17
CA ARG A 166 -14.31 6.91 10.85
C ARG A 166 -13.90 6.52 12.27
N PRO A 167 -14.78 6.77 13.25
CA PRO A 167 -14.58 6.25 14.60
C PRO A 167 -14.69 4.73 14.62
N PHE A 168 -14.04 4.10 15.58
CA PHE A 168 -14.22 2.67 15.82
C PHE A 168 -15.42 2.42 16.71
N VAL A 169 -16.03 1.24 16.52
CA VAL A 169 -17.12 0.72 17.34
C VAL A 169 -16.80 -0.70 17.81
N ALA A 170 -17.38 -1.10 18.92
CA ALA A 170 -17.46 -2.50 19.29
C ALA A 170 -18.64 -3.13 18.53
N LEU A 171 -18.35 -4.11 17.69
CA LEU A 171 -19.36 -4.91 17.01
C LEU A 171 -19.61 -6.16 17.83
N LEU A 172 -20.83 -6.32 18.34
CA LEU A 172 -21.23 -7.35 19.27
C LEU A 172 -22.38 -8.19 18.71
N PRO A 173 -22.50 -9.49 19.06
CA PRO A 173 -23.76 -10.21 18.86
C PRO A 173 -24.91 -9.49 19.56
N ALA A 174 -26.12 -9.54 19.00
CA ALA A 174 -27.28 -8.83 19.54
C ALA A 174 -27.69 -9.26 20.96
N ASP A 175 -27.39 -10.51 21.33
CA ASP A 175 -27.63 -11.09 22.67
C ASP A 175 -26.46 -10.92 23.64
N HIS A 176 -25.38 -10.24 23.23
CA HIS A 176 -24.24 -9.99 24.07
C HIS A 176 -24.58 -9.10 25.28
N HIS A 177 -24.05 -9.38 26.46
CA HIS A 177 -24.35 -8.65 27.69
C HIS A 177 -24.03 -7.13 27.65
N LEU A 178 -23.17 -6.69 26.71
CA LEU A 178 -22.85 -5.29 26.48
C LEU A 178 -23.68 -4.65 25.35
N ALA A 179 -24.47 -5.42 24.58
CA ALA A 179 -25.18 -4.93 23.40
C ALA A 179 -26.23 -3.83 23.70
N GLY A 180 -26.77 -3.84 24.91
CA GLY A 180 -27.73 -2.82 25.36
C GLY A 180 -27.10 -1.54 25.93
N ARG A 181 -25.78 -1.42 25.97
CA ARG A 181 -25.10 -0.23 26.49
C ARG A 181 -25.07 0.90 25.45
N ARG A 182 -25.15 2.14 25.92
CA ARG A 182 -25.04 3.34 25.08
C ARG A 182 -23.62 3.49 24.51
N GLU A 183 -22.62 3.11 25.27
CA GLU A 183 -21.21 3.10 24.93
C GLU A 183 -20.46 2.08 25.78
N VAL A 184 -19.29 1.62 25.31
CA VAL A 184 -18.39 0.71 26.04
C VAL A 184 -16.97 1.24 26.00
N THR A 185 -16.19 0.95 27.04
CA THR A 185 -14.76 1.21 27.05
C THR A 185 -14.00 0.00 26.50
N LEU A 186 -12.74 0.19 26.08
CA LEU A 186 -11.89 -0.95 25.71
C LEU A 186 -11.66 -1.89 26.91
N ALA A 187 -11.66 -1.37 28.14
CA ALA A 187 -11.55 -2.17 29.36
C ALA A 187 -12.78 -3.08 29.59
N ASP A 188 -14.00 -2.62 29.22
CA ASP A 188 -15.21 -3.45 29.29
C ASP A 188 -15.13 -4.66 28.33
N LEU A 189 -14.33 -4.56 27.27
CA LEU A 189 -14.13 -5.61 26.28
C LEU A 189 -12.97 -6.56 26.67
N ALA A 190 -12.28 -6.27 27.79
CA ALA A 190 -11.19 -7.10 28.27
C ALA A 190 -11.71 -8.50 28.65
N GLY A 191 -11.00 -9.54 28.22
CA GLY A 191 -11.39 -10.93 28.48
C GLY A 191 -12.35 -11.54 27.46
N GLU A 192 -12.90 -10.74 26.55
CA GLU A 192 -13.73 -11.25 25.44
C GLU A 192 -12.89 -11.97 24.39
N GLN A 193 -13.55 -12.78 23.57
CA GLN A 193 -12.95 -13.39 22.39
C GLN A 193 -13.14 -12.48 21.18
N PHE A 194 -12.07 -12.27 20.41
CA PHE A 194 -12.09 -11.34 19.29
C PHE A 194 -12.02 -12.05 17.93
N VAL A 195 -12.82 -11.54 17.00
CA VAL A 195 -12.62 -11.69 15.57
C VAL A 195 -11.88 -10.43 15.08
N ASP A 196 -10.77 -10.58 14.39
CA ASP A 196 -10.00 -9.42 13.91
C ASP A 196 -9.37 -9.71 12.54
N THR A 197 -8.81 -8.69 11.92
CA THR A 197 -8.05 -8.86 10.70
C THR A 197 -6.61 -9.33 10.99
N ALA A 198 -5.94 -9.80 9.94
CA ALA A 198 -4.54 -10.19 10.01
C ALA A 198 -3.63 -9.02 10.42
N ARG A 199 -2.44 -9.34 10.90
CA ARG A 199 -1.40 -8.32 11.19
C ARG A 199 -1.03 -7.57 9.91
N GLY A 200 -0.76 -6.26 10.04
CA GLY A 200 -0.49 -5.37 8.91
C GLY A 200 -1.72 -4.58 8.43
N TYR A 201 -2.91 -5.00 8.84
CA TYR A 201 -4.11 -4.19 8.61
C TYR A 201 -4.19 -3.04 9.62
N ALA A 202 -4.63 -1.87 9.16
CA ALA A 202 -4.63 -0.65 9.95
C ALA A 202 -5.55 -0.73 11.19
N ASN A 203 -6.74 -1.32 11.03
CA ASN A 203 -7.67 -1.55 12.14
C ASN A 203 -7.04 -2.44 13.21
N ARG A 204 -6.39 -3.55 12.82
CA ARG A 204 -5.69 -4.44 13.75
C ARG A 204 -4.59 -3.69 14.50
N LEU A 205 -3.76 -2.94 13.78
CA LEU A 205 -2.66 -2.18 14.36
C LEU A 205 -3.15 -1.13 15.38
N ALA A 206 -4.23 -0.41 15.05
CA ALA A 206 -4.82 0.61 15.92
C ALA A 206 -5.37 -0.01 17.22
N VAL A 207 -6.10 -1.11 17.08
CA VAL A 207 -6.72 -1.79 18.23
C VAL A 207 -5.68 -2.50 19.11
N ASP A 208 -4.67 -3.17 18.52
CA ASP A 208 -3.56 -3.76 19.28
C ASP A 208 -2.86 -2.70 20.13
N ARG A 209 -2.47 -1.56 19.55
CA ARG A 209 -1.84 -0.46 20.29
C ARG A 209 -2.69 0.07 21.43
N ALA A 210 -4.00 0.19 21.24
CA ALA A 210 -4.90 0.67 22.27
C ALA A 210 -5.01 -0.29 23.45
N PHE A 211 -5.08 -1.59 23.19
CA PHE A 211 -5.09 -2.62 24.24
C PHE A 211 -3.72 -2.77 24.92
N ASP A 212 -2.62 -2.65 24.18
CA ASP A 212 -1.26 -2.64 24.75
C ASP A 212 -1.07 -1.46 25.71
N ALA A 213 -1.58 -0.27 25.36
CA ALA A 213 -1.54 0.91 26.23
C ALA A 213 -2.33 0.73 27.52
N LEU A 214 -3.36 -0.12 27.51
CA LEU A 214 -4.11 -0.52 28.70
C LEU A 214 -3.44 -1.64 29.51
N GLY A 215 -2.36 -2.24 28.98
CA GLY A 215 -1.73 -3.41 29.59
C GLY A 215 -2.61 -4.67 29.57
N THR A 216 -3.61 -4.72 28.70
CA THR A 216 -4.60 -5.81 28.66
C THR A 216 -4.49 -6.59 27.34
N PRO A 217 -4.07 -7.87 27.38
CA PRO A 217 -3.96 -8.68 26.18
C PRO A 217 -5.35 -9.05 25.63
N ARG A 218 -5.48 -9.07 24.30
CA ARG A 218 -6.68 -9.58 23.60
C ARG A 218 -6.52 -11.04 23.21
N ARG A 219 -7.59 -11.81 23.31
CA ARG A 219 -7.65 -13.17 22.78
C ARG A 219 -8.32 -13.16 21.41
N ILE A 220 -7.53 -13.19 20.35
CA ILE A 220 -8.06 -13.30 18.99
C ILE A 220 -8.24 -14.78 18.68
N VAL A 221 -9.48 -15.18 18.38
CA VAL A 221 -9.86 -16.57 18.10
C VAL A 221 -10.09 -16.81 16.61
N VAL A 222 -10.40 -15.75 15.85
CA VAL A 222 -10.55 -15.80 14.40
C VAL A 222 -9.79 -14.63 13.80
N GLU A 223 -8.95 -14.90 12.82
CA GLU A 223 -8.24 -13.91 12.03
C GLU A 223 -8.67 -13.99 10.57
N VAL A 224 -9.10 -12.88 9.99
CA VAL A 224 -9.62 -12.79 8.62
C VAL A 224 -8.79 -11.84 7.76
N ALA A 225 -8.81 -12.06 6.46
CA ALA A 225 -8.09 -11.22 5.50
C ALA A 225 -8.90 -10.00 5.03
N ASP A 226 -10.19 -9.92 5.34
CA ASP A 226 -11.06 -8.84 4.90
C ASP A 226 -11.95 -8.36 6.06
N VAL A 227 -11.83 -7.07 6.40
CA VAL A 227 -12.60 -6.46 7.48
C VAL A 227 -14.12 -6.53 7.24
N GLN A 228 -14.56 -6.56 5.98
CA GLN A 228 -15.99 -6.67 5.65
C GLN A 228 -16.60 -8.02 6.02
N THR A 229 -15.80 -9.05 6.12
CA THR A 229 -16.30 -10.37 6.55
C THR A 229 -16.40 -10.51 8.07
N VAL A 230 -15.76 -9.59 8.83
CA VAL A 230 -15.79 -9.61 10.31
C VAL A 230 -17.21 -9.67 10.87
N PRO A 231 -18.21 -8.90 10.38
CA PRO A 231 -19.58 -8.97 10.88
C PRO A 231 -20.21 -10.36 10.79
N ASP A 232 -19.88 -11.12 9.74
CA ASP A 232 -20.43 -12.47 9.55
C ASP A 232 -19.92 -13.44 10.63
N TYR A 233 -18.65 -13.33 11.02
CA TYR A 233 -18.06 -14.14 12.07
C TYR A 233 -18.57 -13.74 13.45
N VAL A 234 -18.79 -12.43 13.69
CA VAL A 234 -19.44 -11.95 14.93
C VAL A 234 -20.88 -12.46 15.01
N ARG A 235 -21.64 -12.40 13.92
CA ARG A 235 -22.99 -12.94 13.81
C ARG A 235 -23.04 -14.44 14.08
N ALA A 236 -22.03 -15.17 13.68
CA ALA A 236 -21.90 -16.60 13.93
C ALA A 236 -21.49 -16.93 15.37
N GLY A 237 -21.34 -15.94 16.27
CA GLY A 237 -21.02 -16.14 17.68
C GLY A 237 -19.55 -16.50 17.96
N LEU A 238 -18.63 -16.22 17.03
CA LEU A 238 -17.21 -16.55 17.18
C LEU A 238 -16.44 -15.54 18.05
N GLY A 239 -17.09 -14.46 18.45
CA GLY A 239 -16.53 -13.43 19.32
C GLY A 239 -17.08 -12.05 18.97
N ILE A 240 -16.41 -11.03 19.51
CA ILE A 240 -16.70 -9.62 19.25
C ILE A 240 -15.64 -9.03 18.32
N ALA A 241 -15.88 -7.82 17.79
CA ALA A 241 -14.86 -7.10 17.04
C ALA A 241 -14.79 -5.62 17.43
N VAL A 242 -13.63 -4.99 17.23
CA VAL A 242 -13.46 -3.54 17.29
C VAL A 242 -12.99 -3.09 15.89
N ILE A 243 -13.88 -2.43 15.17
CA ILE A 243 -13.67 -2.08 13.75
C ILE A 243 -14.12 -0.66 13.47
N PRO A 244 -13.64 0.00 12.41
CA PRO A 244 -14.17 1.29 11.99
C PRO A 244 -15.67 1.21 11.73
N ASN A 245 -16.43 2.22 12.17
CA ASN A 245 -17.87 2.31 11.94
C ASN A 245 -18.16 2.63 10.49
N HIS A 246 -18.32 1.57 9.67
CA HIS A 246 -18.30 1.73 8.27
C HIS A 246 -19.07 0.61 7.57
N GLY A 247 -20.05 0.99 6.73
CA GLY A 247 -20.85 0.02 5.96
C GLY A 247 -21.55 -1.05 6.81
N LEU A 248 -21.59 -0.88 8.14
CA LEU A 248 -22.32 -1.73 9.04
C LEU A 248 -23.82 -1.46 8.80
N GLY A 249 -24.40 -2.23 7.89
CA GLY A 249 -25.83 -2.17 7.62
C GLY A 249 -26.67 -2.41 8.88
N ALA A 250 -27.94 -2.02 8.83
CA ALA A 250 -28.88 -2.40 9.88
C ALA A 250 -29.03 -3.92 9.88
N ASP A 251 -28.32 -4.58 10.81
CA ASP A 251 -28.42 -6.01 11.04
C ASP A 251 -29.12 -6.23 12.38
N THR A 252 -30.04 -7.18 12.43
CA THR A 252 -30.74 -7.53 13.67
C THR A 252 -29.96 -8.49 14.54
N ALA A 253 -28.95 -9.14 14.01
CA ALA A 253 -28.14 -10.15 14.69
C ALA A 253 -26.84 -9.60 15.30
N THR A 254 -26.43 -8.38 14.91
CA THR A 254 -25.26 -7.69 15.46
C THR A 254 -25.58 -6.26 15.81
N VAL A 255 -24.89 -5.72 16.83
CA VAL A 255 -25.05 -4.34 17.29
C VAL A 255 -23.68 -3.66 17.32
N ALA A 256 -23.62 -2.46 16.72
CA ALA A 256 -22.46 -1.59 16.80
C ALA A 256 -22.62 -0.64 18.00
N VAL A 257 -21.79 -0.83 19.02
CA VAL A 257 -21.78 0.00 20.24
C VAL A 257 -20.61 0.97 20.17
N PRO A 258 -20.84 2.29 20.31
CA PRO A 258 -19.76 3.29 20.32
C PRO A 258 -18.72 3.03 21.40
N LEU A 259 -17.44 3.37 21.11
CA LEU A 259 -16.40 3.38 22.13
C LEU A 259 -16.44 4.69 22.92
N ALA A 260 -16.46 4.59 24.25
CA ALA A 260 -16.48 5.74 25.15
C ALA A 260 -15.25 6.64 24.91
N GLY A 261 -15.49 7.94 24.79
CA GLY A 261 -14.45 8.93 24.53
C GLY A 261 -13.85 8.89 23.11
N ASN A 262 -14.35 8.06 22.22
CA ASN A 262 -13.89 7.91 20.84
C ASN A 262 -12.34 7.80 20.71
N PRO A 263 -11.71 6.84 21.38
CA PRO A 263 -10.25 6.77 21.49
C PRO A 263 -9.54 6.36 20.20
N LEU A 264 -10.29 5.84 19.22
CA LEU A 264 -9.77 5.29 17.98
C LEU A 264 -10.53 5.85 16.77
N SER A 265 -9.77 6.29 15.78
CA SER A 265 -10.30 6.64 14.45
C SER A 265 -9.43 6.03 13.36
N CYS A 266 -10.06 5.62 12.27
CA CYS A 266 -9.38 5.19 11.06
C CYS A 266 -9.45 6.33 10.05
N VAL A 267 -8.30 6.92 9.74
CA VAL A 267 -8.16 7.90 8.65
C VAL A 267 -7.78 7.15 7.40
N PHE A 268 -8.69 7.07 6.45
CA PHE A 268 -8.44 6.49 5.16
C PHE A 268 -7.83 7.51 4.20
N SER A 269 -6.75 7.16 3.53
CA SER A 269 -5.93 8.10 2.77
C SER A 269 -5.45 7.53 1.44
N ILE A 270 -5.20 8.44 0.48
CA ILE A 270 -4.36 8.16 -0.67
C ILE A 270 -2.91 8.48 -0.28
N ALA A 271 -2.00 7.55 -0.58
CA ALA A 271 -0.58 7.69 -0.30
C ALA A 271 0.25 7.61 -1.59
N THR A 272 1.25 8.46 -1.69
CA THR A 272 2.31 8.44 -2.71
C THR A 272 3.67 8.55 -2.03
N SER A 273 4.77 8.28 -2.74
CA SER A 273 6.11 8.46 -2.17
C SER A 273 6.38 9.92 -1.82
N ALA A 274 6.97 10.18 -0.65
CA ALA A 274 7.46 11.51 -0.27
C ALA A 274 8.76 11.86 -1.01
N ASP A 275 9.58 10.85 -1.32
CA ASP A 275 10.93 11.01 -1.89
C ASP A 275 10.90 11.24 -3.40
N LYS A 276 9.83 10.78 -4.06
CA LYS A 276 9.69 10.88 -5.53
C LYS A 276 8.45 11.68 -5.90
N PRO A 277 8.57 12.67 -6.81
CA PRO A 277 7.40 13.32 -7.36
C PRO A 277 6.58 12.30 -8.18
N PRO A 278 5.24 12.30 -8.06
CA PRO A 278 4.39 11.43 -8.85
C PRO A 278 4.58 11.70 -10.35
N SER A 279 4.48 10.66 -11.17
CA SER A 279 4.46 10.79 -12.63
C SER A 279 3.26 11.62 -13.08
N ARG A 280 3.27 12.12 -14.32
CA ARG A 280 2.16 12.93 -14.80
C ARG A 280 0.84 12.17 -14.84
N PRO A 281 0.75 10.90 -15.32
CA PRO A 281 -0.47 10.13 -15.22
C PRO A 281 -0.99 10.01 -13.80
N VAL A 282 -0.08 9.80 -12.83
CA VAL A 282 -0.44 9.73 -11.41
C VAL A 282 -0.97 11.07 -10.91
N ARG A 283 -0.32 12.18 -11.22
CA ARG A 283 -0.82 13.52 -10.86
C ARG A 283 -2.20 13.79 -11.42
N THR A 284 -2.39 13.50 -12.72
CA THR A 284 -3.69 13.68 -13.39
C THR A 284 -4.79 12.83 -12.75
N LEU A 285 -4.47 11.61 -12.30
CA LEU A 285 -5.40 10.78 -11.54
C LEU A 285 -5.71 11.39 -10.17
N LEU A 286 -4.70 11.88 -9.45
CA LEU A 286 -4.89 12.52 -8.14
C LEU A 286 -5.72 13.80 -8.25
N ASP A 287 -5.52 14.58 -9.31
CA ASP A 287 -6.31 15.79 -9.59
C ASP A 287 -7.78 15.42 -9.84
N LEU A 288 -8.05 14.37 -10.62
CA LEU A 288 -9.40 13.87 -10.86
C LEU A 288 -10.08 13.40 -9.57
N ILE A 289 -9.35 12.70 -8.70
CA ILE A 289 -9.85 12.28 -7.38
C ILE A 289 -10.18 13.51 -6.51
N ALA A 290 -9.37 14.56 -6.58
CA ALA A 290 -9.62 15.79 -5.82
C ALA A 290 -10.86 16.55 -6.33
N GLU A 291 -11.09 16.53 -7.65
CA GLU A 291 -12.27 17.15 -8.29
C GLU A 291 -13.58 16.42 -7.97
N ASP A 292 -13.54 15.07 -7.90
CA ASP A 292 -14.72 14.23 -7.65
C ASP A 292 -15.18 14.25 -6.17
N ARG A 293 -14.37 14.85 -5.28
CA ARG A 293 -14.72 14.94 -3.86
C ARG A 293 -15.63 16.13 -3.62
N PRO A 294 -16.85 15.94 -3.04
CA PRO A 294 -17.59 17.05 -2.49
C PRO A 294 -16.73 17.74 -1.45
N ALA A 295 -16.66 19.09 -1.52
CA ALA A 295 -15.96 19.90 -0.53
C ALA A 295 -16.36 19.41 0.87
N ALA A 296 -15.36 18.96 1.66
CA ALA A 296 -15.60 18.50 3.01
C ALA A 296 -16.39 19.59 3.74
N ALA A 297 -17.61 19.26 4.13
CA ALA A 297 -18.39 20.14 4.99
C ALA A 297 -17.59 20.32 6.27
N GLY A 298 -17.16 21.59 6.51
CA GLY A 298 -16.37 22.04 7.65
C GLY A 298 -17.11 21.91 8.97
#